data_d4b3e3c6062b5398bb65c5e03edc88e9
#
_entry.id   d4b3e3c6062b5398bb65c5e03edc88e9
#
_cell.length_a   1.000
_cell.length_b   1.000
_cell.length_c   1.000
_cell.angle_alpha   90.00
_cell.angle_beta   90.00
_cell.angle_gamma   90.00
#
_symmetry.space_group_name_H-M   'P 1'
#
loop_
_entity.id
_entity.type
_entity.pdbx_description
1 polymer ?
#
loop_
_entity_poly.entity_id
_entity_poly.type
_entity_poly.pdbx_seq_one_letter_code
_entity_poly.pdbx_strand_id
1 'polypeptide(L)'
;MDLQEVKWEHYPRVAAHQAARSFTERLRLKGKRPKTVDAYARAIEDLLTYFSEVDPERVLEADEADLDRYITRLKQQGPKKRGRGGMIEDETKIRHLTGRRLSDNTIALRVVACRLFYDFLIRKNLRSDPINPIARGNDGRDGRRPERGPASSRKRLPWVPSDEVWEQFVQHVLLNEDARTKAMILLAYDAALRREELMSLRVDDIDWARGIVTIRQEITKNGRMRHVPVSAFVLHLVRHYIEGNRRALITAYDGEDTGPVFLSESTRNPGRPLVIGAFDEIIERVRAQVGLPALTPHTLRHQRCTILKRAGVDLDDIALFAGHKSTETTRLYLHLAPSELSRRIRAKVELFDAPIRALVEQTLEQEFSHDQ
;
A
#
# COMPACT_ATOMS: atom_id res chain seq x y z
N MET A 1 -21.23 -4.95 7.31
CA MET A 1 -20.20 -4.81 6.27
C MET A 1 -20.65 -3.71 5.33
N ASP A 2 -20.21 -2.48 5.59
CA ASP A 2 -20.59 -1.33 4.79
C ASP A 2 -20.03 -1.50 3.38
N LEU A 3 -20.90 -1.79 2.43
CA LEU A 3 -20.56 -1.86 1.00
C LEU A 3 -20.40 -0.42 0.50
N GLN A 4 -19.20 0.13 0.64
CA GLN A 4 -18.88 1.47 0.17
C GLN A 4 -19.35 1.65 -1.28
N GLU A 5 -20.18 2.65 -1.54
CA GLU A 5 -20.72 2.91 -2.87
C GLU A 5 -19.61 3.24 -3.88
N VAL A 6 -19.85 2.84 -5.14
CA VAL A 6 -18.95 3.20 -6.24
C VAL A 6 -19.15 4.69 -6.53
N LYS A 7 -18.06 5.44 -6.54
CA LYS A 7 -18.07 6.87 -6.90
C LYS A 7 -18.16 7.02 -8.42
N TRP A 8 -19.37 6.93 -8.95
CA TRP A 8 -19.64 6.92 -10.39
C TRP A 8 -19.15 8.18 -11.11
N GLU A 9 -19.07 9.30 -10.40
CA GLU A 9 -18.51 10.55 -10.92
C GLU A 9 -17.05 10.42 -11.38
N HIS A 10 -16.33 9.41 -10.87
CA HIS A 10 -14.96 9.12 -11.30
C HIS A 10 -14.86 8.26 -12.56
N TYR A 11 -16.00 7.68 -12.99
CA TYR A 11 -16.07 6.72 -14.12
C TYR A 11 -17.31 6.99 -14.97
N PRO A 12 -17.39 8.15 -15.65
CA PRO A 12 -18.60 8.56 -16.36
C PRO A 12 -18.99 7.61 -17.50
N ARG A 13 -18.01 7.06 -18.22
CA ARG A 13 -18.29 6.10 -19.31
C ARG A 13 -18.73 4.74 -18.76
N VAL A 14 -18.09 4.26 -17.69
CA VAL A 14 -18.55 3.04 -17.00
C VAL A 14 -19.96 3.23 -16.45
N ALA A 15 -20.27 4.38 -15.87
CA ALA A 15 -21.61 4.70 -15.36
C ALA A 15 -22.67 4.69 -16.46
N ALA A 16 -22.36 5.22 -17.65
CA ALA A 16 -23.26 5.30 -18.81
C ALA A 16 -23.39 3.96 -19.55
N HIS A 17 -22.37 3.11 -19.53
CA HIS A 17 -22.35 1.85 -20.26
C HIS A 17 -22.92 0.70 -19.43
N GLN A 18 -24.13 0.22 -19.74
CA GLN A 18 -24.89 -0.74 -18.94
C GLN A 18 -24.07 -1.99 -18.54
N ALA A 19 -23.37 -2.63 -19.48
CA ALA A 19 -22.61 -3.83 -19.20
C ALA A 19 -21.40 -3.56 -18.28
N ALA A 20 -20.69 -2.44 -18.46
CA ALA A 20 -19.55 -2.05 -17.65
C ALA A 20 -19.96 -1.68 -16.22
N ARG A 21 -21.08 -0.97 -16.08
CA ARG A 21 -21.69 -0.67 -14.78
C ARG A 21 -22.07 -1.95 -14.05
N SER A 22 -22.78 -2.86 -14.70
CA SER A 22 -23.17 -4.17 -14.16
C SER A 22 -21.95 -5.02 -13.75
N PHE A 23 -20.87 -5.00 -14.54
CA PHE A 23 -19.61 -5.66 -14.19
C PHE A 23 -19.02 -5.09 -12.90
N THR A 24 -18.94 -3.76 -12.78
CA THR A 24 -18.36 -3.07 -11.61
C THR A 24 -19.18 -3.34 -10.36
N GLU A 25 -20.52 -3.26 -10.45
CA GLU A 25 -21.42 -3.59 -9.34
C GLU A 25 -21.27 -5.07 -8.90
N ARG A 26 -21.14 -5.99 -9.86
CA ARG A 26 -20.89 -7.41 -9.56
C ARG A 26 -19.57 -7.64 -8.83
N LEU A 27 -18.50 -6.89 -9.13
CA LEU A 27 -17.25 -6.98 -8.39
C LEU A 27 -17.45 -6.61 -6.92
N ARG A 28 -18.22 -5.56 -6.66
CA ARG A 28 -18.61 -5.12 -5.31
C ARG A 28 -19.43 -6.20 -4.59
N LEU A 29 -20.45 -6.71 -5.22
CA LEU A 29 -21.33 -7.76 -4.65
C LEU A 29 -20.56 -9.06 -4.36
N LYS A 30 -19.49 -9.36 -5.10
CA LYS A 30 -18.57 -10.47 -4.82
C LYS A 30 -17.59 -10.22 -3.68
N GLY A 31 -17.75 -9.14 -2.94
CA GLY A 31 -16.89 -8.79 -1.80
C GLY A 31 -15.47 -8.38 -2.21
N LYS A 32 -15.25 -7.91 -3.46
CA LYS A 32 -13.95 -7.34 -3.82
C LYS A 32 -13.71 -6.06 -3.05
N ARG A 33 -12.47 -5.85 -2.61
CA ARG A 33 -12.09 -4.65 -1.86
C ARG A 33 -12.35 -3.39 -2.67
N PRO A 34 -12.77 -2.27 -2.02
CA PRO A 34 -13.06 -1.00 -2.71
C PRO A 34 -11.94 -0.54 -3.64
N LYS A 35 -10.67 -0.60 -3.19
CA LYS A 35 -9.49 -0.28 -4.03
C LYS A 35 -9.34 -1.18 -5.27
N THR A 36 -9.78 -2.43 -5.19
CA THR A 36 -9.75 -3.35 -6.35
C THR A 36 -10.86 -3.02 -7.33
N VAL A 37 -12.05 -2.70 -6.81
CA VAL A 37 -13.19 -2.25 -7.63
C VAL A 37 -12.81 -0.95 -8.36
N ASP A 38 -12.26 0.03 -7.63
CA ASP A 38 -11.76 1.30 -8.18
C ASP A 38 -10.71 1.08 -9.28
N ALA A 39 -9.71 0.23 -9.04
CA ALA A 39 -8.67 -0.06 -10.01
C ALA A 39 -9.21 -0.71 -11.30
N TYR A 40 -10.20 -1.60 -11.16
CA TYR A 40 -10.82 -2.26 -12.30
C TYR A 40 -11.79 -1.32 -13.03
N ALA A 41 -12.56 -0.52 -12.30
CA ALA A 41 -13.42 0.50 -12.91
C ALA A 41 -12.60 1.50 -13.74
N ARG A 42 -11.44 1.97 -13.23
CA ARG A 42 -10.50 2.82 -13.99
C ARG A 42 -9.97 2.14 -15.25
N ALA A 43 -9.68 0.84 -15.17
CA ALA A 43 -9.20 0.10 -16.34
C ALA A 43 -10.27 -0.01 -17.43
N ILE A 44 -11.53 -0.24 -17.03
CA ILE A 44 -12.66 -0.30 -17.97
C ILE A 44 -13.02 1.08 -18.50
N GLU A 45 -12.94 2.14 -17.67
CA GLU A 45 -13.12 3.53 -18.12
C GLU A 45 -12.10 3.90 -19.22
N ASP A 46 -10.84 3.49 -19.06
CA ASP A 46 -9.79 3.70 -20.07
C ASP A 46 -10.04 2.89 -21.35
N LEU A 47 -10.51 1.64 -21.22
CA LEU A 47 -10.89 0.80 -22.37
C LEU A 47 -12.06 1.45 -23.15
N LEU A 48 -13.12 1.86 -22.46
CA LEU A 48 -14.26 2.53 -23.05
C LEU A 48 -13.86 3.86 -23.69
N THR A 49 -12.92 4.59 -23.09
CA THR A 49 -12.36 5.81 -23.68
C THR A 49 -11.64 5.51 -24.98
N TYR A 50 -10.83 4.46 -25.03
CA TYR A 50 -10.15 4.05 -26.25
C TYR A 50 -11.15 3.74 -27.37
N PHE A 51 -12.15 2.91 -27.10
CA PHE A 51 -13.14 2.55 -28.12
C PHE A 51 -14.04 3.73 -28.49
N SER A 52 -14.33 4.68 -27.59
CA SER A 52 -15.09 5.89 -27.95
C SER A 52 -14.36 6.80 -28.96
N GLU A 53 -13.04 6.71 -29.02
CA GLU A 53 -12.21 7.44 -30.00
C GLU A 53 -12.06 6.69 -31.33
N VAL A 54 -12.28 5.38 -31.34
CA VAL A 54 -12.09 4.52 -32.55
C VAL A 54 -13.44 4.07 -33.10
N ASP A 55 -14.20 3.31 -32.31
CA ASP A 55 -15.54 2.80 -32.65
C ASP A 55 -16.23 2.38 -31.32
N PRO A 56 -17.18 3.19 -30.83
CA PRO A 56 -17.83 2.94 -29.53
C PRO A 56 -18.60 1.63 -29.46
N GLU A 57 -19.20 1.17 -30.55
CA GLU A 57 -20.01 -0.06 -30.55
C GLU A 57 -19.15 -1.31 -30.54
N ARG A 58 -17.92 -1.21 -31.04
CA ARG A 58 -16.99 -2.34 -31.15
C ARG A 58 -16.50 -2.88 -29.81
N VAL A 59 -16.63 -2.14 -28.72
CA VAL A 59 -16.14 -2.58 -27.38
C VAL A 59 -16.74 -3.93 -26.95
N LEU A 60 -17.99 -4.23 -27.29
CA LEU A 60 -18.62 -5.50 -26.93
C LEU A 60 -18.15 -6.66 -27.83
N GLU A 61 -17.90 -6.37 -29.11
CA GLU A 61 -17.53 -7.33 -30.14
C GLU A 61 -16.05 -7.25 -30.54
N ALA A 62 -15.22 -6.61 -29.73
CA ALA A 62 -13.79 -6.46 -30.00
C ALA A 62 -13.09 -7.81 -30.13
N ASP A 63 -12.25 -7.94 -31.14
CA ASP A 63 -11.43 -9.12 -31.39
C ASP A 63 -10.02 -9.00 -30.73
N GLU A 64 -9.19 -10.03 -30.89
CA GLU A 64 -7.83 -10.06 -30.36
C GLU A 64 -6.98 -8.91 -30.92
N ALA A 65 -7.12 -8.58 -32.19
CA ALA A 65 -6.35 -7.50 -32.83
C ALA A 65 -6.74 -6.12 -32.28
N ASP A 66 -8.00 -5.92 -31.91
CA ASP A 66 -8.48 -4.69 -31.26
C ASP A 66 -7.82 -4.51 -29.88
N LEU A 67 -7.76 -5.59 -29.10
CA LEU A 67 -7.16 -5.56 -27.77
C LEU A 67 -5.64 -5.43 -27.84
N ASP A 68 -4.99 -6.04 -28.83
CA ASP A 68 -3.56 -5.86 -29.05
C ASP A 68 -3.21 -4.42 -29.41
N ARG A 69 -4.04 -3.75 -30.22
CA ARG A 69 -3.89 -2.31 -30.50
C ARG A 69 -4.05 -1.47 -29.24
N TYR A 70 -5.07 -1.77 -28.43
CA TYR A 70 -5.26 -1.10 -27.14
C TYR A 70 -4.06 -1.30 -26.20
N ILE A 71 -3.57 -2.53 -26.04
CA ILE A 71 -2.40 -2.86 -25.20
C ILE A 71 -1.14 -2.16 -25.72
N THR A 72 -0.96 -2.11 -27.03
CA THR A 72 0.15 -1.39 -27.67
C THR A 72 0.08 0.11 -27.37
N ARG A 73 -1.11 0.72 -27.45
CA ARG A 73 -1.33 2.10 -27.03
C ARG A 73 -0.95 2.32 -25.56
N LEU A 74 -1.36 1.42 -24.65
CA LEU A 74 -0.99 1.52 -23.22
C LEU A 74 0.53 1.51 -23.01
N LYS A 75 1.27 0.72 -23.80
CA LYS A 75 2.74 0.65 -23.76
C LYS A 75 3.42 1.89 -24.34
N GLN A 76 2.79 2.51 -25.33
CA GLN A 76 3.32 3.68 -26.05
C GLN A 76 2.95 5.02 -25.41
N GLN A 77 1.92 5.08 -24.55
CA GLN A 77 1.54 6.31 -23.87
C GLN A 77 2.71 6.86 -23.06
N GLY A 78 3.44 7.78 -23.67
CA GLY A 78 4.50 8.54 -23.04
C GLY A 78 3.92 9.68 -22.17
N PRO A 79 4.78 10.42 -21.43
CA PRO A 79 4.33 11.50 -20.56
C PRO A 79 3.68 12.62 -21.38
N LYS A 80 2.41 12.92 -21.12
CA LYS A 80 1.85 14.21 -21.55
C LYS A 80 2.63 15.30 -20.79
N LYS A 81 3.37 16.14 -21.50
CA LYS A 81 4.09 17.30 -20.94
C LYS A 81 3.08 18.16 -20.17
N ARG A 82 3.34 18.38 -18.89
CA ARG A 82 2.67 19.42 -18.11
C ARG A 82 3.05 20.76 -18.71
N GLY A 83 2.11 21.43 -19.37
CA GLY A 83 2.23 22.86 -19.64
C GLY A 83 2.27 23.61 -18.30
N ARG A 84 3.27 24.47 -18.11
CA ARG A 84 3.29 25.44 -17.03
C ARG A 84 2.12 26.40 -17.25
N GLY A 85 1.19 26.46 -16.29
CA GLY A 85 0.22 27.55 -16.15
C GLY A 85 -0.84 27.59 -17.26
N GLY A 86 -1.99 26.97 -17.05
CA GLY A 86 -3.19 27.14 -17.82
C GLY A 86 -4.31 26.33 -17.19
N MET A 87 -5.41 26.99 -16.81
CA MET A 87 -6.67 26.33 -16.47
C MET A 87 -7.06 25.46 -17.63
N ILE A 88 -7.14 24.17 -17.44
CA ILE A 88 -7.68 23.23 -18.42
C ILE A 88 -9.14 22.98 -17.99
N GLU A 89 -10.04 23.67 -18.65
CA GLU A 89 -11.43 23.26 -18.78
C GLU A 89 -11.45 22.02 -19.67
N ASP A 90 -11.40 20.85 -19.06
CA ASP A 90 -11.76 19.61 -19.72
C ASP A 90 -12.27 18.61 -18.70
N GLU A 91 -13.54 18.26 -18.81
CA GLU A 91 -14.31 17.44 -17.87
C GLU A 91 -13.89 15.96 -17.81
N THR A 92 -12.85 15.54 -18.52
CA THR A 92 -12.31 14.19 -18.51
C THR A 92 -11.02 14.09 -17.68
N LYS A 93 -11.03 14.60 -16.46
CA LYS A 93 -9.91 14.43 -15.54
C LYS A 93 -9.81 13.00 -15.01
N ILE A 94 -9.52 12.03 -15.86
CA ILE A 94 -8.74 10.88 -15.43
C ILE A 94 -7.36 11.46 -15.14
N ARG A 95 -7.09 11.71 -13.85
CA ARG A 95 -5.78 12.17 -13.39
C ARG A 95 -4.74 11.11 -13.75
N HIS A 96 -4.13 11.23 -14.91
CA HIS A 96 -2.80 10.68 -15.16
C HIS A 96 -1.84 11.46 -14.26
N LEU A 97 -1.75 11.02 -13.00
CA LEU A 97 -0.94 11.59 -11.94
C LEU A 97 0.54 11.35 -12.21
N THR A 98 1.09 11.84 -13.21
CA THR A 98 2.50 12.02 -13.55
C THR A 98 2.65 11.76 -15.03
N GLY A 99 3.26 12.63 -15.77
CA GLY A 99 3.67 12.44 -17.16
C GLY A 99 4.69 11.30 -17.35
N ARG A 100 4.53 10.19 -16.65
CA ARG A 100 5.33 8.97 -16.75
C ARG A 100 4.56 7.90 -17.49
N ARG A 101 5.26 7.19 -18.36
CA ARG A 101 4.81 5.95 -18.99
C ARG A 101 4.18 5.03 -17.94
N LEU A 102 3.07 4.37 -18.28
CA LEU A 102 2.45 3.40 -17.37
C LEU A 102 3.46 2.31 -17.02
N SER A 103 3.49 1.92 -15.74
CA SER A 103 4.33 0.80 -15.33
C SER A 103 3.81 -0.51 -15.90
N ASP A 104 4.69 -1.47 -16.14
CA ASP A 104 4.32 -2.82 -16.61
C ASP A 104 3.27 -3.47 -15.69
N ASN A 105 3.35 -3.22 -14.36
CA ASN A 105 2.37 -3.70 -13.39
C ASN A 105 1.00 -3.05 -13.58
N THR A 106 0.95 -1.76 -13.93
CA THR A 106 -0.31 -1.06 -14.22
C THR A 106 -0.93 -1.58 -15.51
N ILE A 107 -0.11 -1.81 -16.54
CA ILE A 107 -0.57 -2.39 -17.81
C ILE A 107 -1.11 -3.81 -17.56
N ALA A 108 -0.37 -4.65 -16.83
CA ALA A 108 -0.80 -6.00 -16.47
C ALA A 108 -2.13 -6.00 -15.70
N LEU A 109 -2.30 -5.08 -14.75
CA LEU A 109 -3.57 -4.92 -14.01
C LEU A 109 -4.73 -4.54 -14.94
N ARG A 110 -4.52 -3.62 -15.88
CA ARG A 110 -5.54 -3.21 -16.88
C ARG A 110 -5.92 -4.38 -17.78
N VAL A 111 -4.94 -5.12 -18.28
CA VAL A 111 -5.19 -6.33 -19.10
C VAL A 111 -6.00 -7.37 -18.33
N VAL A 112 -5.68 -7.61 -17.04
CA VAL A 112 -6.46 -8.52 -16.18
C VAL A 112 -7.91 -8.03 -16.01
N ALA A 113 -8.11 -6.73 -15.78
CA ALA A 113 -9.44 -6.15 -15.62
C ALA A 113 -10.26 -6.29 -16.91
N CYS A 114 -9.68 -5.99 -18.07
CA CYS A 114 -10.32 -6.16 -19.38
C CYS A 114 -10.68 -7.62 -19.64
N ARG A 115 -9.76 -8.57 -19.37
CA ARG A 115 -10.06 -9.99 -19.52
C ARG A 115 -11.25 -10.43 -18.65
N LEU A 116 -11.30 -10.00 -17.39
CA LEU A 116 -12.42 -10.29 -16.51
C LEU A 116 -13.74 -9.66 -16.98
N PHE A 117 -13.66 -8.51 -17.62
CA PHE A 117 -14.81 -7.86 -18.23
C PHE A 117 -15.33 -8.68 -19.43
N TYR A 118 -14.47 -9.11 -20.35
CA TYR A 118 -14.89 -9.96 -21.46
C TYR A 118 -15.38 -11.34 -20.97
N ASP A 119 -14.76 -11.95 -19.96
CA ASP A 119 -15.31 -13.14 -19.30
C ASP A 119 -16.72 -12.89 -18.71
N PHE A 120 -16.99 -11.68 -18.24
CA PHE A 120 -18.33 -11.31 -17.78
C PHE A 120 -19.32 -11.15 -18.93
N LEU A 121 -18.93 -10.49 -20.03
CA LEU A 121 -19.78 -10.32 -21.22
C LEU A 121 -20.20 -11.68 -21.80
N ILE A 122 -19.26 -12.60 -21.96
CA ILE A 122 -19.51 -13.96 -22.45
C ILE A 122 -20.51 -14.70 -21.54
N ARG A 123 -20.27 -14.68 -20.22
CA ARG A 123 -21.19 -15.36 -19.26
C ARG A 123 -22.57 -14.75 -19.19
N LYS A 124 -22.76 -13.52 -19.62
CA LYS A 124 -24.03 -12.81 -19.66
C LYS A 124 -24.69 -12.81 -21.04
N ASN A 125 -24.08 -13.48 -22.01
CA ASN A 125 -24.52 -13.47 -23.42
C ASN A 125 -24.67 -12.05 -23.97
N LEU A 126 -23.76 -11.14 -23.57
CA LEU A 126 -23.71 -9.74 -24.02
C LEU A 126 -22.72 -9.55 -25.17
N ARG A 127 -22.16 -10.62 -25.69
CA ARG A 127 -21.20 -10.70 -26.78
C ARG A 127 -21.54 -11.90 -27.65
N SER A 128 -21.47 -11.77 -28.98
CA SER A 128 -21.79 -12.83 -29.93
C SER A 128 -20.70 -13.91 -29.99
N ASP A 129 -19.41 -13.50 -29.92
CA ASP A 129 -18.27 -14.42 -29.91
C ASP A 129 -18.06 -14.99 -28.49
N PRO A 130 -18.12 -16.32 -28.28
CA PRO A 130 -17.89 -16.94 -26.98
C PRO A 130 -16.41 -16.99 -26.56
N ILE A 131 -15.49 -16.53 -27.41
CA ILE A 131 -14.06 -16.51 -27.13
C ILE A 131 -13.66 -15.17 -26.50
N ASN A 132 -12.89 -15.23 -25.42
CA ASN A 132 -12.35 -14.03 -24.80
C ASN A 132 -11.21 -13.49 -25.68
N PRO A 133 -11.29 -12.22 -26.15
CA PRO A 133 -10.28 -11.64 -27.04
C PRO A 133 -8.91 -11.40 -26.36
N ILE A 134 -8.82 -11.60 -25.04
CA ILE A 134 -7.55 -11.56 -24.32
C ILE A 134 -7.19 -12.98 -23.92
N ALA A 135 -6.30 -13.61 -24.69
CA ALA A 135 -5.83 -14.96 -24.46
C ALA A 135 -5.33 -15.17 -23.03
N ARG A 136 -5.70 -16.26 -22.41
CA ARG A 136 -5.02 -16.76 -21.21
C ARG A 136 -3.66 -17.25 -21.69
N GLY A 137 -2.58 -16.72 -21.12
CA GLY A 137 -1.30 -17.37 -21.26
C GLY A 137 -1.48 -18.85 -20.89
N ASN A 138 -0.97 -19.73 -21.72
CA ASN A 138 -1.18 -21.17 -21.66
C ASN A 138 -0.93 -21.68 -20.23
N ASP A 139 -1.93 -22.28 -19.60
CA ASP A 139 -1.91 -22.70 -18.18
C ASP A 139 -0.94 -23.86 -17.89
N GLY A 140 0.02 -24.10 -18.78
CA GLY A 140 1.07 -25.12 -18.59
C GLY A 140 0.57 -26.56 -18.56
N ARG A 141 -0.69 -26.83 -18.95
CA ARG A 141 -1.27 -28.18 -18.97
C ARG A 141 -0.60 -29.14 -19.97
N ASP A 142 0.12 -28.58 -20.94
CA ASP A 142 0.85 -29.36 -21.95
C ASP A 142 2.36 -29.52 -21.64
N GLY A 143 2.80 -29.34 -20.42
CA GLY A 143 4.22 -29.47 -20.05
C GLY A 143 5.15 -28.39 -20.66
N ARG A 144 4.63 -27.45 -21.43
CA ARG A 144 5.36 -26.27 -21.94
C ARG A 144 5.32 -25.17 -20.87
N ARG A 145 6.42 -24.42 -20.72
CA ARG A 145 6.44 -23.27 -19.83
C ARG A 145 5.28 -22.36 -20.20
N PRO A 146 4.47 -21.88 -19.21
CA PRO A 146 3.32 -21.05 -19.52
C PRO A 146 3.79 -19.82 -20.30
N GLU A 147 3.25 -19.62 -21.51
CA GLU A 147 3.44 -18.37 -22.23
C GLU A 147 2.87 -17.25 -21.38
N ARG A 148 3.74 -16.32 -21.04
CA ARG A 148 3.33 -15.14 -20.29
C ARG A 148 2.38 -14.33 -21.15
N GLY A 149 1.16 -14.10 -20.66
CA GLY A 149 0.20 -13.26 -21.35
C GLY A 149 0.78 -11.88 -21.73
N PRO A 150 0.11 -11.09 -22.57
CA PRO A 150 0.63 -9.91 -23.28
C PRO A 150 1.23 -8.81 -22.38
N ALA A 151 1.11 -8.93 -21.07
CA ALA A 151 1.74 -8.05 -20.09
C ALA A 151 2.35 -8.85 -18.94
N SER A 152 3.61 -9.28 -19.09
CA SER A 152 4.34 -9.91 -17.99
C SER A 152 5.02 -8.85 -17.13
N SER A 153 4.65 -8.76 -15.84
CA SER A 153 5.40 -7.94 -14.89
C SER A 153 6.72 -8.65 -14.54
N ARG A 154 7.85 -8.05 -14.88
CA ARG A 154 9.14 -8.45 -14.30
C ARG A 154 9.11 -8.08 -12.82
N LYS A 155 9.17 -9.05 -11.91
CA LYS A 155 9.37 -8.79 -10.48
C LYS A 155 10.75 -8.15 -10.33
N ARG A 156 10.82 -6.83 -10.22
CA ARG A 156 12.03 -6.15 -9.79
C ARG A 156 12.21 -6.42 -8.29
N LEU A 157 13.43 -6.76 -7.89
CA LEU A 157 13.75 -6.80 -6.47
C LEU A 157 13.52 -5.41 -5.88
N PRO A 158 12.88 -5.31 -4.69
CA PRO A 158 12.71 -4.03 -4.03
C PRO A 158 14.08 -3.45 -3.72
N TRP A 159 14.21 -2.12 -3.90
CA TRP A 159 15.37 -1.41 -3.43
C TRP A 159 15.37 -1.39 -1.90
N VAL A 160 16.53 -1.69 -1.33
CA VAL A 160 16.79 -1.67 0.12
C VAL A 160 18.08 -0.86 0.30
N PRO A 161 18.14 0.14 1.18
CA PRO A 161 19.34 0.91 1.45
C PRO A 161 20.45 0.04 2.05
N SER A 162 21.71 0.43 1.86
CA SER A 162 22.82 -0.12 2.64
C SER A 162 22.69 0.26 4.13
N ASP A 163 23.48 -0.38 4.99
CA ASP A 163 23.41 -0.11 6.43
C ASP A 163 23.80 1.35 6.73
N GLU A 164 24.83 1.87 6.07
CA GLU A 164 25.29 3.25 6.23
C GLU A 164 24.22 4.26 5.79
N VAL A 165 23.57 4.02 4.65
CA VAL A 165 22.50 4.87 4.14
C VAL A 165 21.28 4.80 5.06
N TRP A 166 20.98 3.62 5.61
CA TRP A 166 19.90 3.43 6.55
C TRP A 166 20.15 4.17 7.87
N GLU A 167 21.34 4.06 8.41
CA GLU A 167 21.76 4.74 9.64
C GLU A 167 21.68 6.26 9.48
N GLN A 168 22.22 6.83 8.40
CA GLN A 168 22.13 8.24 8.06
C GLN A 168 20.65 8.72 7.95
N PHE A 169 19.80 7.89 7.33
CA PHE A 169 18.37 8.19 7.25
C PHE A 169 17.72 8.23 8.66
N VAL A 170 17.97 7.24 9.48
CA VAL A 170 17.43 7.19 10.85
C VAL A 170 17.94 8.37 11.68
N GLN A 171 19.24 8.68 11.60
CA GLN A 171 19.82 9.83 12.27
C GLN A 171 19.16 11.15 11.83
N HIS A 172 18.93 11.34 10.51
CA HIS A 172 18.22 12.50 10.01
C HIS A 172 16.81 12.60 10.60
N VAL A 173 16.06 11.49 10.63
CA VAL A 173 14.70 11.44 11.19
C VAL A 173 14.73 11.84 12.67
N LEU A 174 15.67 11.30 13.46
CA LEU A 174 15.77 11.58 14.89
C LEU A 174 16.17 13.02 15.21
N LEU A 175 17.01 13.64 14.38
CA LEU A 175 17.49 14.99 14.64
C LEU A 175 16.56 16.08 14.08
N ASN A 176 15.84 15.83 12.98
CA ASN A 176 15.19 16.90 12.22
C ASN A 176 13.67 16.79 12.15
N GLU A 177 13.07 15.67 12.61
CA GLU A 177 11.63 15.47 12.49
C GLU A 177 10.91 15.67 13.85
N ASP A 178 9.62 15.99 13.78
CA ASP A 178 8.75 16.10 14.96
C ASP A 178 8.49 14.72 15.60
N ALA A 179 8.04 14.71 16.86
CA ALA A 179 7.80 13.48 17.63
C ALA A 179 6.83 12.52 16.94
N ARG A 180 5.80 13.04 16.25
CA ARG A 180 4.85 12.22 15.48
C ARG A 180 5.54 11.54 14.31
N THR A 181 6.31 12.27 13.51
CA THR A 181 7.03 11.74 12.35
C THR A 181 8.08 10.70 12.76
N LYS A 182 8.84 10.97 13.82
CA LYS A 182 9.79 10.01 14.44
C LYS A 182 9.08 8.70 14.79
N ALA A 183 7.99 8.79 15.56
CA ALA A 183 7.20 7.63 15.97
C ALA A 183 6.60 6.87 14.78
N MET A 184 6.05 7.56 13.78
CA MET A 184 5.45 6.94 12.59
C MET A 184 6.48 6.16 11.78
N ILE A 185 7.62 6.76 11.47
CA ILE A 185 8.65 6.16 10.61
C ILE A 185 9.28 4.95 11.31
N LEU A 186 9.69 5.10 12.58
CA LEU A 186 10.36 4.03 13.29
C LEU A 186 9.42 2.89 13.67
N LEU A 187 8.16 3.17 13.99
CA LEU A 187 7.17 2.12 14.21
C LEU A 187 6.84 1.37 12.91
N ALA A 188 6.70 2.07 11.79
CA ALA A 188 6.47 1.45 10.49
C ALA A 188 7.62 0.52 10.07
N TYR A 189 8.85 0.92 10.36
CA TYR A 189 10.04 0.12 10.14
C TYR A 189 10.09 -1.08 11.10
N ASP A 190 10.11 -0.84 12.40
CA ASP A 190 10.39 -1.85 13.41
C ASP A 190 9.35 -2.98 13.41
N ALA A 191 8.07 -2.64 13.31
CA ALA A 191 6.97 -3.58 13.20
C ALA A 191 6.66 -4.04 11.76
N ALA A 192 7.46 -3.64 10.79
CA ALA A 192 7.26 -3.92 9.35
C ALA A 192 5.82 -3.67 8.87
N LEU A 193 5.20 -2.59 9.33
CA LEU A 193 3.80 -2.29 9.06
C LEU A 193 3.55 -1.89 7.60
N ARG A 194 2.39 -2.27 7.09
CA ARG A 194 1.87 -1.64 5.87
C ARG A 194 1.34 -0.26 6.21
N ARG A 195 1.38 0.65 5.24
CA ARG A 195 0.86 2.00 5.40
C ARG A 195 -0.54 2.02 6.01
N GLU A 196 -1.45 1.22 5.47
CA GLU A 196 -2.82 1.13 5.98
C GLU A 196 -2.89 0.59 7.41
N GLU A 197 -2.02 -0.32 7.79
CA GLU A 197 -1.94 -0.88 9.13
C GLU A 197 -1.46 0.19 10.13
N LEU A 198 -0.38 0.92 9.80
CA LEU A 198 0.12 2.02 10.61
C LEU A 198 -0.94 3.11 10.84
N MET A 199 -1.58 3.56 9.76
CA MET A 199 -2.54 4.66 9.80
C MET A 199 -3.88 4.31 10.47
N SER A 200 -4.17 3.02 10.62
CA SER A 200 -5.38 2.51 11.29
C SER A 200 -5.12 1.99 12.70
N LEU A 201 -3.88 2.12 13.20
CA LEU A 201 -3.49 1.65 14.52
C LEU A 201 -4.15 2.49 15.61
N ARG A 202 -4.63 1.83 16.66
CA ARG A 202 -5.25 2.45 17.84
C ARG A 202 -4.32 2.31 19.04
N VAL A 203 -4.50 3.17 20.02
CA VAL A 203 -3.73 3.11 21.27
C VAL A 203 -3.94 1.76 21.98
N ASP A 204 -5.16 1.23 21.95
CA ASP A 204 -5.54 -0.05 22.54
C ASP A 204 -4.94 -1.27 21.81
N ASP A 205 -4.41 -1.07 20.62
CA ASP A 205 -3.72 -2.15 19.88
C ASP A 205 -2.30 -2.40 20.43
N ILE A 206 -1.82 -1.58 21.36
CA ILE A 206 -0.44 -1.62 21.89
C ILE A 206 -0.43 -2.23 23.30
N ASP A 207 0.11 -3.43 23.43
CA ASP A 207 0.46 -4.02 24.75
C ASP A 207 1.83 -3.49 25.18
N TRP A 208 1.80 -2.44 25.98
CA TRP A 208 3.00 -1.75 26.47
C TRP A 208 3.86 -2.63 27.36
N ALA A 209 3.24 -3.54 28.14
CA ALA A 209 3.96 -4.39 29.08
C ALA A 209 4.76 -5.48 28.35
N ARG A 210 4.18 -6.03 27.28
CA ARG A 210 4.83 -7.09 26.48
C ARG A 210 5.60 -6.54 25.29
N GLY A 211 5.40 -5.27 24.94
CA GLY A 211 5.97 -4.66 23.74
C GLY A 211 5.43 -5.31 22.46
N ILE A 212 4.13 -5.49 22.38
CA ILE A 212 3.46 -6.14 21.25
C ILE A 212 2.43 -5.19 20.67
N VAL A 213 2.41 -5.08 19.34
CA VAL A 213 1.37 -4.38 18.59
C VAL A 213 0.46 -5.42 17.92
N THR A 214 -0.84 -5.31 18.16
CA THR A 214 -1.86 -6.16 17.56
C THR A 214 -2.36 -5.53 16.26
N ILE A 215 -2.15 -6.21 15.15
CA ILE A 215 -2.70 -5.80 13.86
C ILE A 215 -4.03 -6.53 13.66
N ARG A 216 -5.11 -5.80 13.87
CA ARG A 216 -6.48 -6.31 13.81
C ARG A 216 -6.84 -6.85 12.43
N GLN A 217 -7.74 -7.82 12.38
CA GLN A 217 -8.14 -8.50 11.15
C GLN A 217 -8.68 -7.53 10.08
N GLU A 218 -9.50 -6.58 10.48
CA GLU A 218 -10.19 -5.64 9.59
C GLU A 218 -9.24 -4.67 8.88
N ILE A 219 -8.09 -4.35 9.48
CA ILE A 219 -7.10 -3.45 8.86
C ILE A 219 -6.07 -4.20 8.02
N THR A 220 -6.01 -5.54 8.11
CA THR A 220 -5.04 -6.32 7.33
C THR A 220 -5.51 -6.57 5.89
N LYS A 221 -4.57 -6.58 4.94
CA LYS A 221 -4.87 -6.91 3.55
C LYS A 221 -5.34 -8.37 3.37
N ASN A 222 -5.00 -9.25 4.30
CA ASN A 222 -5.25 -10.69 4.21
C ASN A 222 -6.40 -11.16 5.10
N GLY A 223 -7.03 -10.27 5.87
CA GLY A 223 -8.09 -10.62 6.81
C GLY A 223 -7.61 -11.53 7.93
N ARG A 224 -6.34 -11.42 8.35
CA ARG A 224 -5.77 -12.21 9.46
C ARG A 224 -5.16 -11.28 10.48
N MET A 225 -5.57 -11.44 11.73
CA MET A 225 -4.96 -10.79 12.87
C MET A 225 -3.54 -11.32 13.08
N ARG A 226 -2.64 -10.46 13.54
CA ARG A 226 -1.30 -10.86 13.99
C ARG A 226 -0.79 -9.97 15.11
N HIS A 227 0.10 -10.54 15.90
CA HIS A 227 0.81 -9.85 16.97
C HIS A 227 2.25 -9.61 16.53
N VAL A 228 2.71 -8.38 16.63
CA VAL A 228 4.02 -7.96 16.14
C VAL A 228 4.84 -7.43 17.32
N PRO A 229 5.98 -8.04 17.64
CA PRO A 229 6.88 -7.50 18.65
C PRO A 229 7.50 -6.19 18.15
N VAL A 230 7.58 -5.21 19.04
CA VAL A 230 8.17 -3.89 18.81
C VAL A 230 9.27 -3.65 19.84
N SER A 231 10.37 -3.06 19.40
CA SER A 231 11.51 -2.74 20.24
C SER A 231 11.15 -1.70 21.30
N ALA A 232 11.73 -1.81 22.49
CA ALA A 232 11.42 -0.93 23.61
C ALA A 232 11.71 0.55 23.27
N PHE A 233 12.81 0.82 22.57
CA PHE A 233 13.18 2.18 22.17
C PHE A 233 12.16 2.81 21.19
N VAL A 234 11.59 2.02 20.28
CA VAL A 234 10.53 2.51 19.37
C VAL A 234 9.24 2.77 20.16
N LEU A 235 8.89 1.89 21.10
CA LEU A 235 7.74 2.10 21.98
C LEU A 235 7.89 3.34 22.84
N HIS A 236 9.11 3.69 23.28
CA HIS A 236 9.38 4.93 23.99
C HIS A 236 9.05 6.15 23.13
N LEU A 237 9.49 6.18 21.85
CA LEU A 237 9.14 7.27 20.92
C LEU A 237 7.63 7.39 20.70
N VAL A 238 6.95 6.24 20.55
CA VAL A 238 5.49 6.23 20.37
C VAL A 238 4.79 6.75 21.63
N ARG A 239 5.24 6.32 22.81
CA ARG A 239 4.71 6.78 24.10
C ARG A 239 4.94 8.28 24.28
N HIS A 240 6.15 8.77 24.03
CA HIS A 240 6.47 10.18 24.11
C HIS A 240 5.52 11.03 23.23
N TYR A 241 5.29 10.62 21.98
CA TYR A 241 4.32 11.27 21.14
C TYR A 241 2.89 11.22 21.71
N ILE A 242 2.45 10.07 22.22
CA ILE A 242 1.08 9.91 22.73
C ILE A 242 0.84 10.76 23.98
N GLU A 243 1.75 10.73 24.93
CA GLU A 243 1.64 11.42 26.22
C GLU A 243 1.88 12.94 26.08
N GLY A 244 2.72 13.34 25.13
CA GLY A 244 3.01 14.75 24.80
C GLY A 244 2.07 15.32 23.73
N ASN A 245 2.56 15.38 22.48
CA ASN A 245 1.92 16.08 21.38
C ASN A 245 0.48 15.64 21.11
N ARG A 246 0.22 14.32 21.10
CA ARG A 246 -1.12 13.78 20.84
C ARG A 246 -2.11 14.21 21.94
N ARG A 247 -1.71 14.11 23.20
CA ARG A 247 -2.55 14.52 24.33
C ARG A 247 -2.82 16.02 24.31
N ALA A 248 -1.81 16.84 24.07
CA ALA A 248 -1.95 18.28 23.93
C ALA A 248 -2.91 18.66 22.80
N LEU A 249 -2.82 17.97 21.67
CA LEU A 249 -3.70 18.16 20.52
C LEU A 249 -5.17 17.87 20.84
N ILE A 250 -5.45 16.75 21.54
CA ILE A 250 -6.80 16.39 21.96
C ILE A 250 -7.36 17.45 22.92
N THR A 251 -6.57 17.87 23.90
CA THR A 251 -6.98 18.89 24.88
C THR A 251 -7.24 20.23 24.24
N ALA A 252 -6.38 20.67 23.30
CA ALA A 252 -6.50 21.97 22.64
C ALA A 252 -7.74 22.11 21.75
N TYR A 253 -8.25 20.99 21.23
CA TYR A 253 -9.39 21.00 20.31
C TYR A 253 -10.66 20.38 20.91
N ASP A 254 -10.72 20.27 22.24
CA ASP A 254 -11.86 19.80 23.02
C ASP A 254 -12.46 18.49 22.45
N GLY A 255 -11.58 17.64 21.94
CA GLY A 255 -11.93 16.41 21.25
C GLY A 255 -12.01 15.22 22.19
N GLU A 256 -12.99 14.35 21.95
CA GLU A 256 -12.94 13.00 22.49
C GLU A 256 -11.75 12.25 21.89
N ASP A 257 -11.06 11.48 22.72
CA ASP A 257 -10.03 10.54 22.24
C ASP A 257 -10.69 9.44 21.41
N THR A 258 -10.62 9.58 20.09
CA THR A 258 -11.20 8.62 19.14
C THR A 258 -10.40 7.33 19.02
N GLY A 259 -9.28 7.22 19.75
CA GLY A 259 -8.44 6.03 19.87
C GLY A 259 -7.34 5.83 18.80
N PRO A 260 -7.30 6.41 17.60
CA PRO A 260 -6.17 6.29 16.69
C PRO A 260 -4.87 6.82 17.29
N VAL A 261 -3.75 6.10 17.02
CA VAL A 261 -2.45 6.53 17.53
C VAL A 261 -2.05 7.87 16.93
N PHE A 262 -2.14 8.02 15.61
CA PHE A 262 -1.65 9.20 14.91
C PHE A 262 -2.79 10.13 14.49
N LEU A 263 -2.69 11.39 14.97
CA LEU A 263 -3.69 12.42 14.73
C LEU A 263 -3.18 13.52 13.79
N SER A 264 -4.10 14.21 13.15
CA SER A 264 -3.83 15.34 12.27
C SER A 264 -3.53 16.61 13.08
N GLU A 265 -2.45 17.29 12.75
CA GLU A 265 -2.09 18.62 13.24
C GLU A 265 -2.47 19.72 12.23
N SER A 266 -3.11 19.32 11.12
CA SER A 266 -3.57 20.27 10.10
C SER A 266 -4.65 21.19 10.66
N THR A 267 -4.58 22.48 10.32
CA THR A 267 -5.59 23.48 10.68
C THR A 267 -7.01 23.16 10.17
N ARG A 268 -7.14 22.30 9.15
CA ARG A 268 -8.44 21.88 8.58
C ARG A 268 -9.15 20.83 9.41
N ASN A 269 -8.41 19.93 10.05
CA ASN A 269 -8.95 18.78 10.78
C ASN A 269 -8.06 18.39 11.97
N PRO A 270 -7.77 19.33 12.88
CA PRO A 270 -6.89 19.07 14.02
C PRO A 270 -7.52 18.00 14.92
N GLY A 271 -6.68 17.15 15.53
CA GLY A 271 -7.11 16.10 16.44
C GLY A 271 -7.89 14.94 15.79
N ARG A 272 -8.18 15.00 14.49
CA ARG A 272 -8.84 13.91 13.76
C ARG A 272 -7.82 12.85 13.32
N PRO A 273 -8.28 11.59 13.09
CA PRO A 273 -7.42 10.55 12.55
C PRO A 273 -6.72 11.00 11.27
N LEU A 274 -5.43 10.71 11.14
CA LEU A 274 -4.70 10.99 9.91
C LEU A 274 -5.25 10.18 8.73
N VAL A 275 -5.39 10.83 7.58
CA VAL A 275 -5.74 10.15 6.33
C VAL A 275 -4.56 9.30 5.81
N ILE A 276 -4.88 8.20 5.14
CA ILE A 276 -3.85 7.23 4.67
C ILE A 276 -2.75 7.89 3.83
N GLY A 277 -3.10 8.91 3.03
CA GLY A 277 -2.14 9.63 2.18
C GLY A 277 -1.12 10.47 2.94
N ALA A 278 -1.41 10.89 4.17
CA ALA A 278 -0.52 11.74 4.95
C ALA A 278 0.85 11.10 5.20
N PHE A 279 0.91 9.79 5.40
CA PHE A 279 2.19 9.09 5.55
C PHE A 279 3.01 9.06 4.26
N ASP A 280 2.37 8.97 3.10
CA ASP A 280 3.07 9.08 1.81
C ASP A 280 3.69 10.48 1.65
N GLU A 281 2.96 11.54 2.05
CA GLU A 281 3.44 12.92 2.01
C GLU A 281 4.62 13.15 2.97
N ILE A 282 4.56 12.58 4.17
CA ILE A 282 5.67 12.61 5.14
C ILE A 282 6.91 11.93 4.53
N ILE A 283 6.77 10.71 4.02
CA ILE A 283 7.90 10.00 3.39
C ILE A 283 8.43 10.76 2.18
N GLU A 284 7.56 11.36 1.35
CA GLU A 284 7.97 12.19 0.20
C GLU A 284 8.82 13.38 0.65
N ARG A 285 8.41 14.07 1.71
CA ARG A 285 9.13 15.20 2.28
C ARG A 285 10.50 14.77 2.83
N VAL A 286 10.52 13.75 3.69
CA VAL A 286 11.76 13.28 4.32
C VAL A 286 12.74 12.74 3.28
N ARG A 287 12.29 11.92 2.30
CA ARG A 287 13.17 11.40 1.27
C ARG A 287 13.79 12.48 0.38
N ALA A 288 13.06 13.59 0.17
CA ALA A 288 13.60 14.73 -0.57
C ALA A 288 14.72 15.42 0.19
N GLN A 289 14.58 15.55 1.52
CA GLN A 289 15.59 16.14 2.41
C GLN A 289 16.89 15.33 2.45
N VAL A 290 16.76 13.99 2.48
CA VAL A 290 17.93 13.08 2.56
C VAL A 290 18.45 12.62 1.19
N GLY A 291 17.86 13.07 0.08
CA GLY A 291 18.31 12.68 -1.26
C GLY A 291 18.06 11.20 -1.61
N LEU A 292 17.06 10.54 -1.03
CA LEU A 292 16.74 9.12 -1.24
C LEU A 292 15.46 8.91 -2.05
N PRO A 293 15.44 9.18 -3.37
CA PRO A 293 14.22 9.16 -4.18
C PRO A 293 13.53 7.79 -4.28
N ALA A 294 14.24 6.71 -3.99
CA ALA A 294 13.70 5.35 -3.99
C ALA A 294 13.01 4.97 -2.66
N LEU A 295 13.13 5.80 -1.62
CA LEU A 295 12.49 5.55 -0.32
C LEU A 295 10.98 5.66 -0.43
N THR A 296 10.27 4.67 0.09
CA THR A 296 8.81 4.58 0.13
C THR A 296 8.37 3.96 1.46
N PRO A 297 7.08 4.04 1.87
CA PRO A 297 6.61 3.29 3.03
C PRO A 297 6.91 1.78 2.97
N HIS A 298 6.89 1.19 1.75
CA HIS A 298 7.26 -0.22 1.58
C HIS A 298 8.75 -0.48 1.78
N THR A 299 9.62 0.50 1.51
CA THR A 299 11.06 0.37 1.73
C THR A 299 11.38 0.14 3.21
N LEU A 300 10.69 0.84 4.13
CA LEU A 300 10.87 0.65 5.58
C LEU A 300 10.62 -0.81 5.96
N ARG A 301 9.51 -1.36 5.49
CA ARG A 301 9.16 -2.76 5.72
C ARG A 301 10.13 -3.75 5.06
N HIS A 302 10.58 -3.48 3.84
CA HIS A 302 11.58 -4.30 3.14
C HIS A 302 12.91 -4.30 3.88
N GLN A 303 13.34 -3.14 4.38
CA GLN A 303 14.55 -3.01 5.20
C GLN A 303 14.44 -3.89 6.44
N ARG A 304 13.34 -3.82 7.20
CA ARG A 304 13.15 -4.66 8.39
C ARG A 304 13.17 -6.15 8.06
N CYS A 305 12.44 -6.58 7.04
CA CYS A 305 12.44 -7.98 6.61
C CYS A 305 13.84 -8.44 6.16
N THR A 306 14.62 -7.57 5.51
CA THR A 306 15.99 -7.86 5.10
C THR A 306 16.92 -8.05 6.30
N ILE A 307 16.81 -7.16 7.31
CA ILE A 307 17.58 -7.28 8.56
C ILE A 307 17.21 -8.56 9.31
N LEU A 308 15.93 -8.87 9.45
CA LEU A 308 15.48 -10.13 10.06
C LEU A 308 16.08 -11.35 9.36
N LYS A 309 16.11 -11.34 8.01
CA LYS A 309 16.73 -12.41 7.23
C LYS A 309 18.24 -12.49 7.46
N ARG A 310 18.94 -11.36 7.46
CA ARG A 310 20.38 -11.29 7.74
C ARG A 310 20.72 -11.75 9.17
N ALA A 311 19.83 -11.47 10.13
CA ALA A 311 19.90 -11.94 11.50
C ALA A 311 19.59 -13.45 11.65
N GLY A 312 19.33 -14.15 10.55
CA GLY A 312 19.07 -15.59 10.55
C GLY A 312 17.68 -15.98 11.05
N VAL A 313 16.68 -15.06 11.01
CA VAL A 313 15.28 -15.41 11.27
C VAL A 313 14.74 -16.20 10.08
N ASP A 314 13.99 -17.27 10.36
CA ASP A 314 13.42 -18.12 9.33
C ASP A 314 12.44 -17.35 8.44
N LEU A 315 12.38 -17.69 7.14
CA LEU A 315 11.50 -17.00 6.19
C LEU A 315 10.01 -17.11 6.56
N ASP A 316 9.62 -18.21 7.18
CA ASP A 316 8.23 -18.41 7.64
C ASP A 316 7.91 -17.50 8.82
N ASP A 317 8.84 -17.32 9.77
CA ASP A 317 8.71 -16.37 10.88
C ASP A 317 8.64 -14.93 10.36
N ILE A 318 9.47 -14.57 9.37
CA ILE A 318 9.42 -13.25 8.71
C ILE A 318 8.08 -13.05 7.99
N ALA A 319 7.57 -14.09 7.32
CA ALA A 319 6.29 -14.01 6.63
C ALA A 319 5.13 -13.81 7.63
N LEU A 320 5.18 -14.49 8.78
CA LEU A 320 4.21 -14.34 9.86
C LEU A 320 4.29 -12.93 10.47
N PHE A 321 5.48 -12.48 10.83
CA PHE A 321 5.78 -11.15 11.37
C PHE A 321 5.26 -10.05 10.45
N ALA A 322 5.63 -10.11 9.19
CA ALA A 322 5.22 -9.14 8.20
C ALA A 322 3.76 -9.32 7.72
N GLY A 323 3.10 -10.44 7.97
CA GLY A 323 1.76 -10.76 7.46
C GLY A 323 1.76 -10.89 5.92
N HIS A 324 2.72 -11.66 5.36
CA HIS A 324 2.72 -12.01 3.94
C HIS A 324 1.65 -13.06 3.65
N LYS A 325 1.07 -13.06 2.42
CA LYS A 325 0.18 -14.13 1.98
C LYS A 325 1.01 -15.37 1.75
N SER A 326 0.93 -16.27 2.70
CA SER A 326 1.29 -17.66 2.55
C SER A 326 2.67 -18.16 2.52
N THR A 327 2.71 -19.20 3.08
CA THR A 327 3.13 -20.49 2.56
C THR A 327 2.33 -21.56 3.28
N GLU A 328 2.12 -22.72 2.74
CA GLU A 328 1.41 -23.83 3.42
C GLU A 328 2.02 -24.13 4.79
N THR A 329 3.29 -23.83 4.97
CA THR A 329 4.06 -23.89 6.21
C THR A 329 3.62 -22.86 7.27
N THR A 330 3.02 -21.74 6.89
CA THR A 330 2.50 -20.74 7.85
C THR A 330 1.39 -21.31 8.73
N ARG A 331 0.74 -22.39 8.32
CA ARG A 331 -0.26 -23.10 9.15
C ARG A 331 0.34 -23.77 10.38
N LEU A 332 1.58 -24.23 10.33
CA LEU A 332 2.27 -24.87 11.45
C LEU A 332 2.66 -23.87 12.56
N TYR A 333 2.94 -22.61 12.20
CA TYR A 333 3.35 -21.55 13.14
C TYR A 333 2.20 -20.74 13.75
N LEU A 334 0.95 -20.97 13.31
CA LEU A 334 -0.24 -20.38 13.93
C LEU A 334 -0.41 -20.77 15.40
N HIS A 335 0.31 -21.76 15.87
CA HIS A 335 0.27 -22.26 17.25
C HIS A 335 1.40 -21.71 18.14
N LEU A 336 2.37 -20.95 17.60
CA LEU A 336 3.38 -20.30 18.42
C LEU A 336 2.70 -19.20 19.24
N ALA A 337 2.85 -19.27 20.55
CA ALA A 337 2.42 -18.19 21.43
C ALA A 337 3.12 -16.89 21.01
N PRO A 338 2.43 -15.73 20.97
CA PRO A 338 3.02 -14.45 20.57
C PRO A 338 4.31 -14.12 21.32
N SER A 339 4.44 -14.55 22.57
CA SER A 339 5.63 -14.41 23.41
C SER A 339 6.86 -15.14 22.87
N GLU A 340 6.68 -16.32 22.29
CA GLU A 340 7.78 -17.12 21.75
C GLU A 340 8.37 -16.49 20.47
N LEU A 341 7.51 -16.06 19.54
CA LEU A 341 7.94 -15.34 18.35
C LEU A 341 8.65 -14.03 18.72
N SER A 342 8.10 -13.26 19.68
CA SER A 342 8.69 -12.03 20.18
C SER A 342 10.10 -12.27 20.73
N ARG A 343 10.28 -13.30 21.56
CA ARG A 343 11.58 -13.66 22.16
C ARG A 343 12.60 -14.02 21.07
N ARG A 344 12.21 -14.85 20.11
CA ARG A 344 13.09 -15.29 19.02
C ARG A 344 13.52 -14.14 18.11
N ILE A 345 12.61 -13.23 17.78
CA ILE A 345 12.93 -12.06 16.96
C ILE A 345 13.86 -11.13 17.72
N ARG A 346 13.53 -10.74 18.94
CA ARG A 346 14.36 -9.84 19.75
C ARG A 346 15.79 -10.34 19.90
N ALA A 347 15.98 -11.60 20.24
CA ALA A 347 17.30 -12.21 20.39
C ALA A 347 18.15 -12.17 19.11
N LYS A 348 17.50 -12.21 17.93
CA LYS A 348 18.22 -12.27 16.65
C LYS A 348 18.49 -10.89 16.03
N VAL A 349 17.77 -9.85 16.40
CA VAL A 349 17.95 -8.50 15.80
C VAL A 349 18.70 -7.53 16.70
N GLU A 350 18.95 -7.88 17.94
CA GLU A 350 19.58 -7.00 18.93
C GLU A 350 20.89 -6.38 18.43
N LEU A 351 21.73 -7.17 17.77
CA LEU A 351 23.01 -6.70 17.23
C LEU A 351 22.83 -5.66 16.11
N PHE A 352 21.81 -5.84 15.28
CA PHE A 352 21.54 -4.95 14.15
C PHE A 352 20.77 -3.68 14.56
N ASP A 353 20.03 -3.76 15.65
CA ASP A 353 19.27 -2.62 16.19
C ASP A 353 20.11 -1.78 17.17
N ALA A 354 21.25 -2.27 17.65
CA ALA A 354 22.10 -1.58 18.62
C ALA A 354 22.48 -0.14 18.20
N PRO A 355 22.94 0.13 16.95
CA PRO A 355 23.24 1.51 16.52
C PRO A 355 22.01 2.42 16.54
N ILE A 356 20.87 1.91 16.08
CA ILE A 356 19.61 2.66 16.05
C ILE A 356 19.12 2.96 17.47
N ARG A 357 19.21 1.96 18.37
CA ARG A 357 18.87 2.11 19.78
C ARG A 357 19.71 3.20 20.43
N ALA A 358 21.03 3.17 20.23
CA ALA A 358 21.92 4.19 20.79
C ALA A 358 21.55 5.60 20.33
N LEU A 359 21.22 5.79 19.04
CA LEU A 359 20.76 7.08 18.52
C LEU A 359 19.45 7.53 19.15
N VAL A 360 18.49 6.63 19.32
CA VAL A 360 17.19 6.93 19.95
C VAL A 360 17.37 7.31 21.41
N GLU A 361 18.15 6.53 22.17
CA GLU A 361 18.43 6.79 23.59
C GLU A 361 19.12 8.16 23.77
N GLN A 362 20.13 8.47 22.96
CA GLN A 362 20.80 9.76 22.98
C GLN A 362 19.84 10.92 22.66
N THR A 363 18.95 10.74 21.69
CA THR A 363 17.95 11.76 21.33
C THR A 363 16.98 12.00 22.49
N LEU A 364 16.48 10.94 23.09
CA LEU A 364 15.55 11.03 24.23
C LEU A 364 16.21 11.72 25.44
N GLU A 365 17.47 11.39 25.76
CA GLU A 365 18.21 12.05 26.85
C GLU A 365 18.36 13.55 26.59
N GLN A 366 18.60 13.97 25.35
CA GLN A 366 18.69 15.40 24.99
C GLN A 366 17.34 16.12 25.09
N GLU A 367 16.25 15.48 24.66
CA GLU A 367 14.90 16.05 24.76
C GLU A 367 14.45 16.21 26.22
N PHE A 368 14.72 15.22 27.08
CA PHE A 368 14.37 15.28 28.53
C PHE A 368 15.26 16.23 29.34
N SER A 369 16.49 16.53 28.90
CA SER A 369 17.37 17.48 29.59
C SER A 369 17.04 18.94 29.24
N HIS A 370 16.26 19.21 28.21
CA HIS A 370 15.81 20.56 27.86
C HIS A 370 14.47 20.96 28.50
N ASP A 371 13.74 20.01 29.07
CA ASP A 371 12.44 20.24 29.74
C ASP A 371 12.58 20.45 31.29
N GLN A 372 13.79 20.51 31.81
CA GLN A 372 14.10 20.90 33.19
C GLN A 372 14.68 22.35 33.24
#